data_f689cc2a024cfe761bcbccf1d84928dd
#
_entry.id   f689cc2a024cfe761bcbccf1d84928dd
#
_cell.length_a   1.000
_cell.length_b   1.000
_cell.length_c   1.000
_cell.angle_alpha   90.00
_cell.angle_beta   90.00
_cell.angle_gamma   90.00
#
_symmetry.space_group_name_H-M   'P 1'
#
loop_
_entity.id
_entity.type
_entity.pdbx_description
1 polymer ?
#
loop_
_entity_poly.entity_id
_entity_poly.type
_entity_poly.pdbx_seq_one_letter_code
_entity_poly.pdbx_strand_id
1 'polypeptide(L)'
;MIVGTEWLIEAFDCEAEILRDVEILREVFAHIIKDLGLKIIGEEIWHQFAGEKGVTGLVALTESHLACHTYPEYKTATFNLYCCRNRPEWNWEANLRELLGAKEIKVTKIERGNPQFAIRNPQSKIAGGEV
;
A
#
# COMPACT_ATOMS: atom_id res chain seq x y z
N MET A 1 23.41 0.54 -2.62
CA MET A 1 22.51 0.85 -3.74
C MET A 1 21.08 0.52 -3.36
N ILE A 2 20.19 1.42 -3.63
CA ILE A 2 18.76 1.21 -3.36
C ILE A 2 18.14 0.57 -4.59
N VAL A 3 17.49 -0.58 -4.40
CA VAL A 3 16.84 -1.28 -5.52
C VAL A 3 15.35 -1.03 -5.59
N GLY A 4 14.78 -0.45 -4.56
CA GLY A 4 13.37 -0.11 -4.56
C GLY A 4 12.96 0.63 -3.31
N THR A 5 11.76 1.21 -3.36
CA THR A 5 11.18 1.91 -2.23
C THR A 5 9.80 1.32 -1.97
N GLU A 6 9.49 1.09 -0.72
CA GLU A 6 8.22 0.51 -0.31
C GLU A 6 7.50 1.46 0.63
N TRP A 7 6.22 1.69 0.36
CA TRP A 7 5.36 2.48 1.23
C TRP A 7 4.34 1.56 1.86
N LEU A 8 4.28 1.57 3.19
CA LEU A 8 3.30 0.84 3.97
C LEU A 8 2.36 1.86 4.57
N ILE A 9 1.08 1.74 4.25
CA ILE A 9 0.09 2.74 4.61
C ILE A 9 -0.95 2.11 5.52
N GLU A 10 -1.28 2.80 6.59
CA GLU A 10 -2.40 2.44 7.45
C GLU A 10 -3.34 3.62 7.53
N ALA A 11 -4.60 3.40 7.18
CA ALA A 11 -5.62 4.44 7.24
C ALA A 11 -6.63 4.05 8.31
N PHE A 12 -6.88 4.97 9.24
CA PHE A 12 -7.72 4.71 10.42
C PHE A 12 -8.96 5.60 10.41
N ASP A 13 -10.00 5.13 11.08
CA ASP A 13 -11.27 5.82 11.22
C ASP A 13 -11.86 6.18 9.87
N CYS A 14 -11.78 5.23 8.94
CA CYS A 14 -12.40 5.35 7.62
C CYS A 14 -13.91 5.14 7.74
N GLU A 15 -14.62 5.50 6.68
CA GLU A 15 -16.05 5.19 6.59
C GLU A 15 -16.21 3.70 6.28
N ALA A 16 -16.83 2.97 7.18
CA ALA A 16 -16.94 1.52 7.05
C ALA A 16 -17.60 1.09 5.74
N GLU A 17 -18.67 1.81 5.32
CA GLU A 17 -19.35 1.44 4.09
C GLU A 17 -18.49 1.65 2.85
N ILE A 18 -17.61 2.64 2.89
CA ILE A 18 -16.69 2.86 1.78
C ILE A 18 -15.68 1.72 1.70
N LEU A 19 -15.25 1.20 2.84
CA LEU A 19 -14.30 0.09 2.87
C LEU A 19 -14.88 -1.21 2.36
N ARG A 20 -16.20 -1.28 2.21
CA ARG A 20 -16.89 -2.42 1.61
C ARG A 20 -17.14 -2.26 0.12
N ASP A 21 -16.80 -1.10 -0.43
CA ASP A 21 -17.13 -0.76 -1.81
C ASP A 21 -15.93 -0.99 -2.71
N VAL A 22 -15.96 -2.12 -3.45
CA VAL A 22 -14.86 -2.49 -4.33
C VAL A 22 -14.59 -1.42 -5.38
N GLU A 23 -15.64 -0.76 -5.88
CA GLU A 23 -15.45 0.23 -6.93
C GLU A 23 -14.70 1.47 -6.44
N ILE A 24 -14.96 1.88 -5.20
CA ILE A 24 -14.21 3.01 -4.65
C ILE A 24 -12.75 2.62 -4.46
N LEU A 25 -12.48 1.39 -4.01
CA LEU A 25 -11.12 0.94 -3.84
C LEU A 25 -10.39 0.82 -5.18
N ARG A 26 -11.11 0.42 -6.22
CA ARG A 26 -10.54 0.44 -7.57
C ARG A 26 -10.18 1.86 -7.99
N GLU A 27 -11.00 2.84 -7.62
CA GLU A 27 -10.70 4.23 -7.92
C GLU A 27 -9.42 4.69 -7.22
N VAL A 28 -9.22 4.26 -5.97
CA VAL A 28 -7.98 4.59 -5.27
C VAL A 28 -6.78 4.06 -6.05
N PHE A 29 -6.85 2.80 -6.48
CA PHE A 29 -5.78 2.21 -7.29
C PHE A 29 -5.56 3.00 -8.57
N ALA A 30 -6.66 3.36 -9.26
CA ALA A 30 -6.57 4.09 -10.51
C ALA A 30 -5.88 5.44 -10.33
N HIS A 31 -6.17 6.13 -9.23
CA HIS A 31 -5.53 7.41 -8.94
C HIS A 31 -4.03 7.23 -8.71
N ILE A 32 -3.65 6.22 -7.93
CA ILE A 32 -2.23 5.97 -7.65
C ILE A 32 -1.49 5.65 -8.94
N ILE A 33 -2.05 4.76 -9.75
CA ILE A 33 -1.43 4.30 -10.98
C ILE A 33 -1.26 5.46 -11.95
N LYS A 34 -2.30 6.28 -12.10
CA LYS A 34 -2.26 7.41 -13.00
C LYS A 34 -1.28 8.47 -12.52
N ASP A 35 -1.38 8.86 -11.25
CA ASP A 35 -0.58 9.95 -10.72
C ASP A 35 0.90 9.63 -10.73
N LEU A 36 1.26 8.37 -10.51
CA LEU A 36 2.66 7.95 -10.48
C LEU A 36 3.15 7.38 -11.80
N GLY A 37 2.30 7.36 -12.83
CA GLY A 37 2.69 6.89 -14.14
C GLY A 37 3.05 5.42 -14.19
N LEU A 38 2.31 4.59 -13.44
CA LEU A 38 2.59 3.17 -13.36
C LEU A 38 1.85 2.43 -14.48
N LYS A 39 2.32 1.21 -14.81
CA LYS A 39 1.72 0.42 -15.88
C LYS A 39 1.37 -0.96 -15.35
N ILE A 40 0.15 -1.39 -15.60
CA ILE A 40 -0.37 -2.66 -15.11
C ILE A 40 0.14 -3.80 -15.96
N ILE A 41 0.52 -4.91 -15.31
CA ILE A 41 0.79 -6.19 -15.96
C ILE A 41 -0.38 -7.10 -15.65
N GLY A 42 -1.06 -7.60 -16.70
CA GLY A 42 -2.19 -8.50 -16.50
C GLY A 42 -3.40 -7.75 -15.98
N GLU A 43 -4.11 -8.36 -15.05
CA GLU A 43 -5.36 -7.82 -14.54
C GLU A 43 -5.29 -7.61 -13.05
N GLU A 44 -6.07 -6.63 -12.57
CA GLU A 44 -6.24 -6.43 -11.14
C GLU A 44 -7.03 -7.61 -10.56
N ILE A 45 -6.65 -7.99 -9.35
CA ILE A 45 -7.34 -9.05 -8.62
C ILE A 45 -8.08 -8.40 -7.46
N TRP A 46 -9.39 -8.63 -7.38
CA TRP A 46 -10.23 -8.10 -6.32
C TRP A 46 -11.06 -9.22 -5.72
N HIS A 47 -11.12 -9.25 -4.39
CA HIS A 47 -11.89 -10.25 -3.68
C HIS A 47 -12.61 -9.59 -2.51
N GLN A 48 -13.89 -9.85 -2.38
CA GLN A 48 -14.65 -9.36 -1.24
C GLN A 48 -15.06 -10.55 -0.38
N PHE A 49 -14.74 -10.47 0.90
CA PHE A 49 -15.03 -11.55 1.82
C PHE A 49 -16.49 -11.51 2.25
N ALA A 50 -17.03 -12.67 2.62
CA ALA A 50 -18.35 -12.74 3.25
C ALA A 50 -18.23 -12.17 4.67
N GLY A 51 -19.37 -12.00 5.32
CA GLY A 51 -19.38 -11.47 6.68
C GLY A 51 -19.23 -9.97 6.70
N GLU A 52 -18.10 -9.49 7.21
CA GLU A 52 -17.87 -8.05 7.32
C GLU A 52 -17.62 -7.37 6.00
N LYS A 53 -17.43 -8.14 4.93
CA LYS A 53 -17.27 -7.66 3.57
C LYS A 53 -16.02 -6.84 3.34
N GLY A 54 -14.96 -7.19 4.06
CA GLY A 54 -13.65 -6.62 3.77
C GLY A 54 -13.20 -6.97 2.37
N VAL A 55 -12.29 -6.19 1.81
CA VAL A 55 -11.86 -6.31 0.42
C VAL A 55 -10.36 -6.48 0.37
N THR A 56 -9.90 -7.36 -0.53
CA THR A 56 -8.51 -7.50 -0.90
C THR A 56 -8.34 -7.07 -2.35
N GLY A 57 -7.37 -6.22 -2.62
CA GLY A 57 -7.01 -5.83 -3.96
C GLY A 57 -5.53 -6.01 -4.20
N LEU A 58 -5.17 -6.42 -5.42
CA LEU A 58 -3.77 -6.66 -5.78
C LEU A 58 -3.59 -6.43 -7.27
N VAL A 59 -2.52 -5.73 -7.63
CA VAL A 59 -2.17 -5.56 -9.04
C VAL A 59 -0.66 -5.58 -9.19
N ALA A 60 -0.19 -6.34 -10.18
CA ALA A 60 1.22 -6.34 -10.56
C ALA A 60 1.44 -5.21 -11.56
N LEU A 61 2.53 -4.49 -11.38
CA LEU A 61 2.90 -3.37 -12.24
C LEU A 61 4.27 -3.68 -12.83
N THR A 62 4.65 -2.99 -13.92
CA THR A 62 5.87 -3.37 -14.64
C THR A 62 7.12 -3.34 -13.75
N GLU A 63 7.18 -2.43 -12.81
CA GLU A 63 8.34 -2.31 -11.92
C GLU A 63 7.91 -2.12 -10.49
N SER A 64 6.70 -2.62 -10.16
CA SER A 64 6.16 -2.40 -8.85
C SER A 64 4.99 -3.34 -8.60
N HIS A 65 4.37 -3.18 -7.45
CA HIS A 65 3.09 -3.82 -7.16
C HIS A 65 2.33 -2.97 -6.16
N LEU A 66 1.01 -3.14 -6.15
CA LEU A 66 0.13 -2.38 -5.28
C LEU A 66 -0.89 -3.34 -4.70
N ALA A 67 -1.07 -3.30 -3.39
CA ALA A 67 -2.01 -4.16 -2.70
C ALA A 67 -2.77 -3.36 -1.65
N CYS A 68 -3.99 -3.80 -1.36
CA CYS A 68 -4.74 -3.23 -0.25
C CYS A 68 -5.59 -4.30 0.42
N HIS A 69 -5.88 -4.05 1.69
CA HIS A 69 -6.80 -4.87 2.47
C HIS A 69 -7.64 -3.93 3.31
N THR A 70 -8.94 -4.16 3.35
CA THR A 70 -9.80 -3.34 4.18
C THR A 70 -10.43 -4.18 5.27
N TYR A 71 -10.65 -3.53 6.41
CA TYR A 71 -11.20 -4.13 7.61
C TYR A 71 -12.33 -3.24 8.10
N PRO A 72 -13.52 -3.34 7.48
CA PRO A 72 -14.64 -2.42 7.80
C PRO A 72 -15.02 -2.45 9.27
N GLU A 73 -14.93 -3.62 9.91
CA GLU A 73 -15.28 -3.75 11.32
C GLU A 73 -14.35 -2.96 12.22
N TYR A 74 -13.15 -2.66 11.76
CA TYR A 74 -12.18 -1.83 12.48
C TYR A 74 -12.01 -0.46 11.84
N LYS A 75 -12.79 -0.16 10.80
CA LYS A 75 -12.69 1.11 10.05
C LYS A 75 -11.26 1.39 9.61
N THR A 76 -10.56 0.35 9.21
CA THR A 76 -9.14 0.42 8.89
C THR A 76 -8.89 -0.15 7.49
N ALA A 77 -7.95 0.47 6.79
CA ALA A 77 -7.47 -0.03 5.51
C ALA A 77 -5.95 0.02 5.50
N THR A 78 -5.34 -0.95 4.83
CA THR A 78 -3.90 -0.96 4.64
C THR A 78 -3.58 -0.99 3.15
N PHE A 79 -2.51 -0.29 2.78
CA PHE A 79 -2.02 -0.30 1.40
C PHE A 79 -0.53 -0.59 1.42
N ASN A 80 -0.07 -1.26 0.38
CA ASN A 80 1.34 -1.52 0.16
C ASN A 80 1.67 -1.18 -1.28
N LEU A 81 2.63 -0.29 -1.46
CA LEU A 81 3.13 0.07 -2.78
C LEU A 81 4.63 -0.12 -2.78
N TYR A 82 5.14 -0.94 -3.70
CA TYR A 82 6.57 -1.13 -3.90
C TYR A 82 6.93 -0.70 -5.31
N CYS A 83 7.96 0.14 -5.45
CA CYS A 83 8.42 0.60 -6.75
C CYS A 83 9.92 0.41 -6.87
N CYS A 84 10.35 -0.20 -7.99
CA CYS A 84 11.77 -0.38 -8.28
C CYS A 84 12.41 0.89 -8.80
N ARG A 85 11.61 1.79 -9.36
CA ARG A 85 12.11 3.05 -9.86
C ARG A 85 11.81 4.18 -8.93
N ASN A 86 12.59 5.25 -9.05
CA ASN A 86 12.34 6.45 -8.27
C ASN A 86 11.03 7.08 -8.73
N ARG A 87 10.11 7.29 -7.79
CA ARG A 87 8.81 7.89 -8.06
C ARG A 87 8.55 9.00 -7.07
N PRO A 88 7.81 10.04 -7.47
CA PRO A 88 7.39 11.04 -6.49
C PRO A 88 6.47 10.39 -5.47
N GLU A 89 6.39 10.99 -4.30
CA GLU A 89 5.52 10.45 -3.27
C GLU A 89 4.09 10.85 -3.58
N TRP A 90 3.20 9.86 -3.50
CA TRP A 90 1.78 10.13 -3.63
C TRP A 90 1.29 10.76 -2.34
N ASN A 91 0.34 11.68 -2.44
CA ASN A 91 -0.20 12.31 -1.25
C ASN A 91 -1.22 11.39 -0.60
N TRP A 92 -0.72 10.41 0.15
CA TRP A 92 -1.57 9.41 0.79
C TRP A 92 -2.57 10.05 1.74
N GLU A 93 -2.10 11.02 2.53
CA GLU A 93 -2.95 11.61 3.55
C GLU A 93 -4.14 12.33 2.92
N ALA A 94 -3.89 13.25 2.00
CA ALA A 94 -4.97 14.02 1.40
C ALA A 94 -5.94 13.14 0.62
N ASN A 95 -5.40 12.20 -0.15
CA ASN A 95 -6.23 11.38 -1.01
C ASN A 95 -7.07 10.38 -0.22
N LEU A 96 -6.50 9.76 0.80
CA LEU A 96 -7.26 8.77 1.57
C LEU A 96 -8.26 9.43 2.51
N ARG A 97 -7.98 10.66 2.97
CA ARG A 97 -8.99 11.41 3.70
C ARG A 97 -10.19 11.68 2.82
N GLU A 98 -9.95 12.05 1.58
CA GLU A 98 -11.03 12.35 0.66
C GLU A 98 -11.76 11.11 0.20
N LEU A 99 -11.02 10.09 -0.24
CA LEU A 99 -11.62 8.92 -0.87
C LEU A 99 -12.20 7.92 0.12
N LEU A 100 -11.59 7.76 1.29
CA LEU A 100 -12.02 6.77 2.27
C LEU A 100 -12.62 7.39 3.52
N GLY A 101 -12.59 8.70 3.64
CA GLY A 101 -13.05 9.36 4.86
C GLY A 101 -12.13 9.10 6.04
N ALA A 102 -10.90 8.71 5.79
CA ALA A 102 -9.95 8.41 6.86
C ALA A 102 -9.64 9.65 7.68
N LYS A 103 -9.47 9.49 8.98
CA LYS A 103 -9.15 10.59 9.87
C LYS A 103 -7.70 10.60 10.28
N GLU A 104 -7.03 9.46 10.19
CA GLU A 104 -5.62 9.35 10.54
C GLU A 104 -4.94 8.43 9.54
N ILE A 105 -3.82 8.85 9.00
CA ILE A 105 -3.05 8.05 8.04
C ILE A 105 -1.61 7.96 8.53
N LYS A 106 -1.10 6.73 8.59
CA LYS A 106 0.29 6.47 8.92
C LYS A 106 1.02 5.99 7.68
N VAL A 107 2.11 6.67 7.32
CA VAL A 107 2.92 6.32 6.15
C VAL A 107 4.28 5.89 6.64
N THR A 108 4.67 4.67 6.30
CA THR A 108 6.02 4.16 6.58
C THR A 108 6.71 3.93 5.25
N LYS A 109 7.89 4.53 5.08
CA LYS A 109 8.66 4.42 3.85
C LYS A 109 9.92 3.63 4.13
N ILE A 110 10.18 2.61 3.31
CA ILE A 110 11.32 1.72 3.50
C ILE A 110 12.11 1.66 2.20
N GLU A 111 13.42 1.94 2.29
CA GLU A 111 14.31 1.76 1.15
C GLU A 111 14.87 0.35 1.20
N ARG A 112 14.76 -0.36 0.07
CA ARG A 112 15.17 -1.75 -0.01
C ARG A 112 16.47 -1.87 -0.78
N GLY A 113 17.30 -2.81 -0.37
CA GLY A 113 18.56 -3.10 -1.04
C GLY A 113 19.73 -2.25 -0.57
N ASN A 114 19.52 -1.41 0.43
CA ASN A 114 20.58 -0.55 0.96
C ASN A 114 21.33 -1.31 2.07
N PRO A 115 22.59 -1.69 1.84
CA PRO A 115 23.31 -2.48 2.86
C PRO A 115 23.46 -1.76 4.19
N GLN A 116 23.61 -0.44 4.18
CA GLN A 116 23.75 0.29 5.44
C GLN A 116 22.47 0.27 6.25
N PHE A 117 21.34 0.35 5.56
CA PHE A 117 20.07 0.24 6.24
C PHE A 117 19.90 -1.15 6.86
N ALA A 118 20.25 -2.20 6.11
CA ALA A 118 20.17 -3.56 6.60
C ALA A 118 21.06 -3.76 7.83
N ILE A 119 22.26 -3.18 7.82
CA ILE A 119 23.16 -3.30 8.94
C ILE A 119 22.60 -2.67 10.21
N ARG A 120 21.85 -1.59 10.06
CA ARG A 120 21.24 -0.91 11.19
C ARG A 120 20.02 -1.61 11.73
N ASN A 121 19.52 -2.60 11.02
CA ASN A 121 18.34 -3.33 11.44
C ASN A 121 18.77 -4.45 12.38
N PRO A 122 18.42 -4.39 13.68
CA PRO A 122 18.86 -5.41 14.63
C PRO A 122 18.45 -6.82 14.24
N GLN A 123 17.29 -6.97 13.62
CA GLN A 123 16.82 -8.30 13.20
C GLN A 123 17.69 -8.86 12.09
N SER A 124 18.14 -8.01 11.19
CA SER A 124 19.04 -8.45 10.13
C SER A 124 20.35 -8.95 10.71
N LYS A 125 20.85 -8.28 11.74
CA LYS A 125 22.09 -8.72 12.38
C LYS A 125 21.93 -10.10 13.00
N ILE A 126 20.80 -10.34 13.63
CA ILE A 126 20.53 -11.64 14.26
C ILE A 126 20.38 -12.71 13.18
N ALA A 127 19.58 -12.43 12.18
CA ALA A 127 19.31 -13.39 11.11
C ALA A 127 20.57 -13.67 10.30
N GLY A 128 21.34 -12.65 10.07
CA GLY A 128 22.55 -12.81 9.33
C GLY A 128 23.62 -13.49 10.13
N GLY A 129 23.28 -13.65 11.28
CA GLY A 129 24.27 -14.10 12.06
C GLY A 129 25.22 -13.11 11.91
N GLU A 130 24.98 -12.70 11.69
CA GLU A 130 25.33 -12.05 11.48
C GLU A 130 25.43 -11.81 10.58
N VAL A 131 25.12 -11.75 10.26
CA VAL A 131 25.05 -11.66 9.28
C VAL A 131 25.43 -11.60 9.03
#